data_bee17d18d57b2db529b4646e4a182606
#
_entry.id   bee17d18d57b2db529b4646e4a182606
#
_cell.length_a   1.000
_cell.length_b   1.000
_cell.length_c   1.000
_cell.angle_alpha   90.00
_cell.angle_beta   90.00
_cell.angle_gamma   90.00
#
_symmetry.space_group_name_H-M   'P 1'
#
loop_
_entity.id
_entity.type
_entity.pdbx_description
1 polymer ?
#
loop_
_entity_poly.entity_id
_entity_poly.type
_entity_poly.pdbx_seq_one_letter_code
_entity_poly.pdbx_strand_id
1 'polypeptide(L)'
;MASSSGVVRVRMAAPYGTATVPAMTMNEKPEVDVPTGEPPTYHLELDDIVVGAGDEAVAGRTVEVHYVGKAWSNGEQFDASWDRGSTFKFGLGKGQVIQGWDQGVAGMKVGGRRRITIPPMLGYGKRGAGGVIGPDETLVFVVDLIGVK
;
A
#
# COMPACT_ATOMS: atom_id res chain seq x y z
N MET A 1 -4.68 17.51 6.06
CA MET A 1 -4.80 17.49 5.59
C MET A 1 -4.53 17.37 5.19
N ALA A 2 -4.33 17.04 5.00
CA ALA A 2 -4.24 16.88 4.37
C ALA A 2 -4.10 17.00 3.90
N SER A 3 -4.14 16.97 3.91
CA SER A 3 -4.14 17.14 3.25
C SER A 3 -3.91 17.41 2.71
N SER A 4 -3.85 17.45 2.87
CA SER A 4 -3.83 17.70 2.21
C SER A 4 -3.36 17.85 1.58
N SER A 5 -3.22 18.04 1.91
CA SER A 5 -2.94 18.31 1.00
C SER A 5 -3.20 17.82 -0.07
N GLY A 6 -4.12 17.70 -0.27
CA GLY A 6 -4.47 17.25 -1.48
C GLY A 6 -3.61 16.25 -2.08
N VAL A 7 -2.67 15.94 -1.45
CA VAL A 7 -1.78 15.04 -1.99
C VAL A 7 -2.20 13.63 -1.81
N VAL A 8 -3.08 13.41 -0.90
CA VAL A 8 -3.57 12.08 -0.63
C VAL A 8 -5.02 12.02 -1.02
N ARG A 9 -5.36 11.08 -1.87
CA ARG A 9 -6.74 10.87 -2.24
C ARG A 9 -7.14 9.51 -1.74
N VAL A 10 -8.17 9.45 -0.93
CA VAL A 10 -8.68 8.21 -0.39
C VAL A 10 -10.02 7.92 -1.03
N ARG A 11 -10.18 6.74 -1.52
CA ARG A 11 -11.38 6.36 -2.21
C ARG A 11 -11.81 4.98 -1.74
N MET A 12 -13.08 4.79 -1.52
CA MET A 12 -13.59 3.48 -1.17
C MET A 12 -13.65 2.64 -2.43
N ALA A 13 -13.55 1.37 -2.25
CA ALA A 13 -13.50 0.47 -3.37
C ALA A 13 -14.83 0.20 -3.99
N ALA A 14 -15.67 1.14 -3.94
CA ALA A 14 -17.02 0.94 -4.35
C ALA A 14 -17.21 0.34 -5.70
N PRO A 15 -16.50 0.75 -6.66
CA PRO A 15 -16.83 0.20 -7.95
C PRO A 15 -16.58 -1.26 -8.03
N TYR A 16 -15.73 -1.71 -7.25
CA TYR A 16 -15.60 -3.05 -7.31
C TYR A 16 -16.50 -3.68 -6.39
N GLY A 17 -17.27 -2.97 -5.87
CA GLY A 17 -17.99 -3.28 -5.15
C GLY A 17 -18.49 -4.24 -4.60
N THR A 18 -18.85 -4.30 -4.91
CA THR A 18 -19.57 -5.10 -4.58
C THR A 18 -19.14 -5.66 -3.45
N ALA A 19 -19.30 -5.23 -2.76
CA ALA A 19 -19.38 -5.69 -1.70
C ALA A 19 -19.17 -6.96 -1.36
N THR A 20 -18.97 -7.54 -2.16
CA THR A 20 -18.95 -8.79 -1.83
C THR A 20 -17.67 -9.23 -1.42
N VAL A 21 -16.77 -8.45 -1.13
CA VAL A 21 -15.53 -8.94 -0.70
C VAL A 21 -15.72 -9.65 0.58
N PRO A 22 -15.70 -10.92 0.62
CA PRO A 22 -15.94 -11.61 1.84
C PRO A 22 -14.76 -11.47 2.75
N ALA A 23 -15.03 -11.45 3.98
CA ALA A 23 -13.98 -11.31 4.96
C ALA A 23 -12.93 -12.39 4.82
N MET A 24 -13.32 -13.53 4.36
CA MET A 24 -12.37 -14.60 4.29
C MET A 24 -11.24 -14.31 3.34
N THR A 25 -11.42 -13.40 2.40
CA THR A 25 -10.32 -13.11 1.51
C THR A 25 -9.20 -12.36 2.19
N MET A 26 -9.41 -11.84 3.37
CA MET A 26 -8.37 -11.12 4.08
C MET A 26 -7.25 -12.01 4.57
N ASN A 27 -7.44 -13.32 4.55
CA ASN A 27 -6.39 -14.23 4.97
C ASN A 27 -5.65 -14.82 3.79
N GLU A 28 -5.87 -14.28 2.61
CA GLU A 28 -5.25 -14.77 1.40
C GLU A 28 -4.56 -13.65 0.66
N LYS A 29 -3.50 -14.01 -0.04
CA LYS A 29 -2.78 -13.06 -0.88
C LYS A 29 -3.75 -12.43 -1.87
N PRO A 30 -3.85 -11.11 -1.90
CA PRO A 30 -4.77 -10.46 -2.82
C PRO A 30 -4.26 -10.46 -4.24
N GLU A 31 -5.21 -10.39 -5.16
CA GLU A 31 -4.90 -10.09 -6.54
C GLU A 31 -4.69 -8.59 -6.64
N VAL A 32 -3.67 -8.19 -7.37
CA VAL A 32 -3.40 -6.77 -7.55
C VAL A 32 -3.41 -6.48 -9.04
N ASP A 33 -4.43 -5.75 -9.48
CA ASP A 33 -4.54 -5.38 -10.89
C ASP A 33 -3.91 -4.01 -11.10
N VAL A 34 -2.99 -3.93 -12.03
CA VAL A 34 -2.34 -2.67 -12.36
C VAL A 34 -2.95 -2.17 -13.66
N PRO A 35 -3.56 -0.98 -13.65
CA PRO A 35 -4.12 -0.43 -14.86
C PRO A 35 -3.05 -0.18 -15.91
N THR A 36 -3.46 -0.14 -17.17
CA THR A 36 -2.57 0.23 -18.24
C THR A 36 -2.66 1.73 -18.46
N GLY A 37 -1.67 2.29 -19.12
CA GLY A 37 -1.66 3.71 -19.44
C GLY A 37 -0.77 4.49 -18.50
N GLU A 38 -1.02 5.79 -18.44
CA GLU A 38 -0.19 6.67 -17.64
C GLU A 38 -0.49 6.50 -16.16
N PRO A 39 0.53 6.41 -15.35
CA PRO A 39 0.30 6.35 -13.90
C PRO A 39 -0.11 7.72 -13.35
N PRO A 40 -0.74 7.72 -12.19
CA PRO A 40 -0.96 8.99 -11.51
C PRO A 40 0.38 9.61 -11.20
N THR A 41 0.49 10.91 -11.45
CA THR A 41 1.75 11.57 -11.24
C THR A 41 1.71 12.41 -9.98
N TYR A 42 2.78 12.40 -9.23
CA TYR A 42 3.01 13.31 -8.12
C TYR A 42 2.14 13.11 -6.89
N HIS A 43 1.15 12.25 -6.93
CA HIS A 43 0.23 12.09 -5.81
C HIS A 43 0.26 10.67 -5.28
N LEU A 44 0.24 10.54 -3.98
CA LEU A 44 -0.02 9.28 -3.31
C LEU A 44 -1.52 9.03 -3.36
N GLU A 45 -1.91 7.86 -3.85
CA GLU A 45 -3.33 7.52 -3.92
C GLU A 45 -3.63 6.35 -3.01
N LEU A 46 -4.68 6.47 -2.23
CA LEU A 46 -5.10 5.47 -1.28
C LEU A 46 -6.52 5.02 -1.59
N ASP A 47 -6.71 3.71 -1.74
CA ASP A 47 -8.04 3.14 -1.94
C ASP A 47 -8.25 2.10 -0.86
N ASP A 48 -9.21 2.32 0.02
CA ASP A 48 -9.51 1.34 1.06
C ASP A 48 -10.40 0.26 0.49
N ILE A 49 -9.85 -0.94 0.37
CA ILE A 49 -10.60 -2.10 -0.10
C ILE A 49 -11.45 -2.62 1.04
N VAL A 50 -10.88 -2.70 2.23
CA VAL A 50 -11.60 -3.07 3.44
C VAL A 50 -11.15 -2.11 4.53
N VAL A 51 -12.09 -1.53 5.25
CA VAL A 51 -11.77 -0.69 6.39
C VAL A 51 -11.82 -1.58 7.63
N GLY A 52 -10.69 -1.67 8.32
CA GLY A 52 -10.63 -2.50 9.51
C GLY A 52 -11.34 -1.87 10.69
N ALA A 53 -11.51 -2.65 11.73
CA ALA A 53 -12.17 -2.19 12.94
C ALA A 53 -11.27 -2.19 14.17
N GLY A 54 -10.02 -2.58 14.00
CA GLY A 54 -9.09 -2.66 15.12
C GLY A 54 -8.32 -1.38 15.36
N ASP A 55 -7.17 -1.50 16.01
CA ASP A 55 -6.36 -0.35 16.35
C ASP A 55 -5.87 0.39 15.13
N GLU A 56 -5.77 1.69 15.25
CA GLU A 56 -5.34 2.54 14.16
C GLU A 56 -3.82 2.63 14.10
N ALA A 57 -3.26 2.58 12.90
CA ALA A 57 -1.85 2.77 12.67
C ALA A 57 -1.53 4.25 12.75
N VAL A 58 -0.75 4.62 13.76
CA VAL A 58 -0.34 6.01 13.92
C VAL A 58 1.17 6.09 13.99
N ALA A 59 1.69 7.24 13.60
CA ALA A 59 3.14 7.44 13.60
C ALA A 59 3.71 7.19 14.99
N GLY A 60 4.86 6.55 15.05
CA GLY A 60 5.51 6.19 16.28
C GLY A 60 5.24 4.78 16.74
N ARG A 61 4.20 4.15 16.21
CA ARG A 61 3.87 2.79 16.59
C ARG A 61 4.55 1.78 15.66
N THR A 62 4.68 0.57 16.13
CA THR A 62 5.17 -0.53 15.31
C THR A 62 3.96 -1.19 14.68
N VAL A 63 3.99 -1.35 13.38
CA VAL A 63 2.89 -1.98 12.63
C VAL A 63 3.38 -3.27 12.01
N GLU A 64 2.45 -4.19 11.86
CA GLU A 64 2.70 -5.49 11.25
C GLU A 64 1.77 -5.62 10.06
N VAL A 65 2.32 -5.93 8.89
CA VAL A 65 1.56 -5.95 7.65
C VAL A 65 1.90 -7.17 6.81
N HIS A 66 0.95 -7.56 5.97
CA HIS A 66 1.23 -8.35 4.78
C HIS A 66 1.08 -7.43 3.57
N TYR A 67 1.81 -7.69 2.52
CA TYR A 67 1.72 -6.83 1.34
C TYR A 67 2.09 -7.56 0.05
N VAL A 68 1.59 -6.99 -1.05
CA VAL A 68 2.00 -7.36 -2.41
C VAL A 68 2.33 -6.07 -3.12
N GLY A 69 3.45 -6.02 -3.81
CA GLY A 69 3.87 -4.85 -4.58
C GLY A 69 4.08 -5.19 -6.04
N LYS A 70 3.56 -4.35 -6.91
CA LYS A 70 3.72 -4.48 -8.37
C LYS A 70 4.21 -3.18 -8.96
N ALA A 71 4.98 -3.30 -10.04
CA ALA A 71 5.43 -2.13 -10.78
C ALA A 71 4.36 -1.71 -11.78
N TRP A 72 4.10 -0.41 -11.87
CA TRP A 72 3.08 0.08 -12.77
C TRP A 72 3.44 -0.19 -14.24
N SER A 73 4.71 -0.04 -14.58
CA SER A 73 5.11 -0.07 -15.99
C SER A 73 4.89 -1.40 -16.66
N ASN A 74 4.97 -2.49 -15.92
CA ASN A 74 4.82 -3.81 -16.51
C ASN A 74 3.81 -4.70 -15.79
N GLY A 75 3.27 -4.22 -14.67
CA GLY A 75 2.30 -5.00 -13.92
C GLY A 75 2.88 -6.21 -13.20
N GLU A 76 4.20 -6.30 -13.12
CA GLU A 76 4.82 -7.48 -12.53
C GLU A 76 5.07 -7.30 -11.05
N GLN A 77 4.87 -8.37 -10.31
CA GLN A 77 5.13 -8.37 -8.88
C GLN A 77 6.64 -8.31 -8.65
N PHE A 78 7.06 -7.42 -7.75
CA PHE A 78 8.47 -7.36 -7.38
C PHE A 78 8.69 -7.82 -5.94
N ASP A 79 7.66 -7.88 -5.12
CA ASP A 79 7.81 -8.32 -3.73
C ASP A 79 6.45 -8.65 -3.15
N ALA A 80 6.43 -9.63 -2.23
CA ALA A 80 5.22 -9.96 -1.48
C ALA A 80 5.61 -10.69 -0.21
N SER A 81 5.14 -10.18 0.92
CA SER A 81 5.35 -10.87 2.19
C SER A 81 4.66 -12.21 2.22
N TRP A 82 3.53 -12.32 1.52
CA TRP A 82 2.79 -13.57 1.43
C TRP A 82 3.64 -14.70 0.88
N ASP A 83 4.50 -14.39 -0.09
CA ASP A 83 5.31 -15.42 -0.73
C ASP A 83 6.42 -15.92 0.19
N ARG A 84 6.79 -15.12 1.18
CA ARG A 84 7.79 -15.53 2.16
C ARG A 84 7.16 -16.24 3.36
N GLY A 85 5.84 -16.21 3.45
CA GLY A 85 5.14 -16.85 4.55
C GLY A 85 5.29 -16.14 5.88
N SER A 86 5.67 -14.86 5.86
CA SER A 86 5.81 -14.12 7.11
C SER A 86 5.45 -12.66 6.91
N THR A 87 4.89 -12.06 7.95
CA THR A 87 4.54 -10.65 7.95
C THR A 87 5.80 -9.79 8.04
N PHE A 88 5.60 -8.50 7.80
CA PHE A 88 6.67 -7.53 7.88
C PHE A 88 6.32 -6.49 8.94
N LYS A 89 7.26 -6.19 9.81
CA LYS A 89 7.05 -5.23 10.89
C LYS A 89 7.97 -4.04 10.73
N PHE A 90 7.46 -2.84 11.00
CA PHE A 90 8.28 -1.65 10.93
C PHE A 90 7.70 -0.56 11.81
N GLY A 91 8.56 0.40 12.21
CA GLY A 91 8.10 1.58 12.92
C GLY A 91 7.53 2.59 11.95
N LEU A 92 6.26 2.91 12.13
CA LEU A 92 5.57 3.81 11.21
C LEU A 92 6.01 5.24 11.42
N GLY A 93 6.29 5.93 10.33
CA GLY A 93 6.67 7.33 10.38
C GLY A 93 8.10 7.58 10.79
N LYS A 94 8.93 6.55 10.81
CA LYS A 94 10.32 6.67 11.29
C LYS A 94 11.35 6.59 10.16
N GLY A 95 10.92 6.61 8.93
CA GLY A 95 11.84 6.54 7.80
C GLY A 95 12.47 5.16 7.60
N GLN A 96 11.88 4.13 8.17
CA GLN A 96 12.39 2.77 8.01
C GLN A 96 11.95 2.14 6.70
N VAL A 97 10.96 2.73 6.05
CA VAL A 97 10.38 2.26 4.79
C VAL A 97 10.26 3.46 3.85
N ILE A 98 9.90 3.21 2.60
CA ILE A 98 9.71 4.31 1.65
C ILE A 98 8.61 5.24 2.14
N GLN A 99 8.70 6.51 1.76
CA GLN A 99 7.78 7.51 2.25
C GLN A 99 6.32 7.18 1.92
N GLY A 100 6.09 6.56 0.76
CA GLY A 100 4.74 6.18 0.39
C GLY A 100 4.11 5.22 1.39
N TRP A 101 4.90 4.40 2.07
CA TRP A 101 4.39 3.53 3.12
C TRP A 101 4.18 4.30 4.43
N ASP A 102 5.15 5.13 4.82
CA ASP A 102 4.99 5.91 6.05
C ASP A 102 3.74 6.79 5.99
N GLN A 103 3.45 7.32 4.81
CA GLN A 103 2.27 8.15 4.64
C GLN A 103 1.02 7.33 4.32
N GLY A 104 1.17 6.25 3.59
CA GLY A 104 0.03 5.51 3.09
C GLY A 104 -0.55 4.51 4.08
N VAL A 105 0.26 3.96 4.97
CA VAL A 105 -0.23 3.01 5.96
C VAL A 105 -0.84 3.74 7.15
N ALA A 106 -0.41 4.96 7.42
CA ALA A 106 -0.96 5.75 8.51
C ALA A 106 -2.47 5.89 8.34
N GLY A 107 -3.20 5.68 9.40
CA GLY A 107 -4.65 5.77 9.37
C GLY A 107 -5.37 4.48 9.06
N MET A 108 -4.65 3.44 8.64
CA MET A 108 -5.29 2.14 8.51
C MET A 108 -5.64 1.58 9.87
N LYS A 109 -6.62 0.70 9.91
CA LYS A 109 -6.97 0.00 11.15
C LYS A 109 -6.76 -1.48 10.95
N VAL A 110 -6.42 -2.16 12.04
CA VAL A 110 -6.18 -3.59 12.00
C VAL A 110 -7.39 -4.30 11.41
N GLY A 111 -7.14 -5.21 10.50
CA GLY A 111 -8.19 -5.88 9.74
C GLY A 111 -8.48 -5.19 8.41
N GLY A 112 -7.85 -4.06 8.16
CA GLY A 112 -8.06 -3.32 6.92
C GLY A 112 -7.14 -3.75 5.80
N ARG A 113 -7.57 -3.47 4.58
CA ARG A 113 -6.80 -3.72 3.37
C ARG A 113 -6.85 -2.45 2.54
N ARG A 114 -5.69 -1.94 2.15
CA ARG A 114 -5.60 -0.68 1.41
C ARG A 114 -4.69 -0.84 0.21
N ARG A 115 -5.14 -0.32 -0.93
CA ARG A 115 -4.31 -0.22 -2.10
C ARG A 115 -3.63 1.14 -2.07
N ILE A 116 -2.32 1.15 -2.22
CA ILE A 116 -1.51 2.36 -2.15
C ILE A 116 -0.76 2.50 -3.46
N THR A 117 -1.03 3.57 -4.20
CA THR A 117 -0.31 3.84 -5.44
C THR A 117 0.69 4.96 -5.15
N ILE A 118 1.96 4.65 -5.34
CA ILE A 118 3.05 5.49 -4.86
C ILE A 118 3.83 6.04 -6.04
N PRO A 119 3.86 7.37 -6.19
CA PRO A 119 4.67 7.96 -7.26
C PRO A 119 6.16 7.80 -6.95
N PRO A 120 7.00 7.89 -7.97
CA PRO A 120 8.43 7.60 -7.77
C PRO A 120 9.09 8.39 -6.66
N MET A 121 8.74 9.67 -6.49
CA MET A 121 9.39 10.48 -5.48
C MET A 121 9.10 10.05 -4.05
N LEU A 122 8.04 9.25 -3.85
CA LEU A 122 7.73 8.69 -2.54
C LEU A 122 8.11 7.22 -2.46
N GLY A 123 8.70 6.69 -3.51
CA GLY A 123 9.19 5.32 -3.57
C GLY A 123 10.70 5.30 -3.73
N TYR A 124 11.17 4.71 -4.81
CA TYR A 124 12.60 4.53 -5.02
C TYR A 124 13.22 5.53 -6.00
N GLY A 125 12.43 6.48 -6.50
CA GLY A 125 12.92 7.60 -7.29
C GLY A 125 13.66 7.20 -8.55
N LYS A 126 14.65 7.99 -8.90
CA LYS A 126 15.40 7.78 -10.12
C LYS A 126 16.39 6.64 -10.02
N ARG A 127 16.71 6.23 -8.80
CA ARG A 127 17.70 5.17 -8.60
C ARG A 127 17.08 3.79 -8.78
N GLY A 128 15.80 3.64 -8.49
CA GLY A 128 15.19 2.33 -8.46
C GLY A 128 15.71 1.49 -7.31
N ALA A 129 15.54 0.19 -7.39
CA ALA A 129 15.97 -0.70 -6.32
C ALA A 129 16.28 -2.09 -6.86
N GLY A 130 17.48 -2.54 -6.56
CA GLY A 130 17.84 -3.94 -6.69
C GLY A 130 17.62 -4.61 -8.04
N GLY A 131 17.55 -3.85 -9.11
CA GLY A 131 17.35 -4.45 -10.41
C GLY A 131 15.91 -4.90 -10.68
N VAL A 132 15.04 -4.84 -9.68
CA VAL A 132 13.63 -5.23 -9.86
C VAL A 132 12.73 -4.03 -9.98
N ILE A 133 13.15 -2.88 -9.47
CA ILE A 133 12.40 -1.64 -9.59
C ILE A 133 13.27 -0.69 -10.38
N GLY A 134 12.79 -0.28 -11.55
CA GLY A 134 13.54 0.62 -12.40
C GLY A 134 13.47 2.06 -11.95
N PRO A 135 14.14 2.95 -12.67
CA PRO A 135 14.08 4.37 -12.33
C PRO A 135 12.70 4.94 -12.63
N ASP A 136 12.29 5.87 -11.81
CA ASP A 136 11.03 6.59 -11.98
C ASP A 136 9.82 5.67 -12.07
N GLU A 137 9.81 4.61 -11.27
CA GLU A 137 8.74 3.63 -11.30
C GLU A 137 7.65 3.97 -10.30
N THR A 138 6.41 3.99 -10.76
CA THR A 138 5.25 4.09 -9.88
C THR A 138 4.95 2.70 -9.33
N LEU A 139 4.68 2.61 -8.06
CA LEU A 139 4.48 1.33 -7.39
C LEU A 139 3.04 1.19 -6.93
N VAL A 140 2.52 -0.03 -7.02
CA VAL A 140 1.18 -0.32 -6.52
C VAL A 140 1.31 -1.40 -5.46
N PHE A 141 0.90 -1.08 -4.25
CA PHE A 141 0.90 -2.05 -3.16
C PHE A 141 -0.52 -2.30 -2.70
N VAL A 142 -0.80 -3.52 -2.29
CA VAL A 142 -1.97 -3.80 -1.48
C VAL A 142 -1.45 -4.28 -0.14
N VAL A 143 -1.83 -3.56 0.90
CA VAL A 143 -1.32 -3.77 2.26
C VAL A 143 -2.46 -4.18 3.17
N ASP A 144 -2.23 -5.25 3.92
CA ASP A 144 -3.16 -5.70 4.96
C ASP A 144 -2.52 -5.38 6.31
N LEU A 145 -3.23 -4.64 7.13
CA LEU A 145 -2.72 -4.32 8.48
C LEU A 145 -3.13 -5.42 9.44
N ILE A 146 -2.12 -6.10 9.98
CA ILE A 146 -2.31 -7.27 10.81
C ILE A 146 -2.27 -6.90 12.30
N GLY A 147 -1.42 -5.95 12.67
CA GLY A 147 -1.28 -5.59 14.06
C GLY A 147 -0.64 -4.23 14.27
N VAL A 148 -0.90 -3.63 15.41
CA VAL A 148 -0.31 -2.35 15.82
C VAL A 148 0.12 -2.49 17.28
N LYS A 149 1.34 -2.09 17.58
CA LYS A 149 1.85 -2.12 18.96
C LYS A 149 2.33 -0.79 19.45
#